data_4b0336c98c7c2db9d3e394f5f3c747f2
#
_entry.id   4b0336c98c7c2db9d3e394f5f3c747f2
#
_cell.length_a   1.000
_cell.length_b   1.000
_cell.length_c   1.000
_cell.angle_alpha   90.00
_cell.angle_beta   90.00
_cell.angle_gamma   90.00
#
_symmetry.space_group_name_H-M   'P 1'
#
loop_
_entity.id
_entity.type
_entity.pdbx_description
1 polymer ?
#
loop_
_entity_poly.entity_id
_entity_poly.type
_entity_poly.pdbx_seq_one_letter_code
_entity_poly.pdbx_strand_id
1 'polypeptide(L)'
;MNSTPKAVVIFSGGQDSTTCLFQAIQEFGVENVEVVTFQYGQRHAIELEKATWIAKDLGVKQTLIDTSVIKAITSNAMMEEREIKQEGNTPNTFVDGRNALFLLYTAIYAKGQGIQTIFTGVCETDFSGYPDCRDVFVKSMNVTLNLAMDYNFNIRTPLMYLTKKQTWELADKLGAFDYIRQHTHTCYLGVEGGCHTCPSCVLREKGLNEYLSEKTSGQKNV
;
A
#
# COMPACT_ATOMS: atom_id res chain seq x y z
N MET A 1 -18.88 11.10 -24.98
CA MET A 1 -18.77 11.83 -23.71
C MET A 1 -17.42 11.47 -23.11
N ASN A 2 -16.50 12.43 -22.98
CA ASN A 2 -15.24 12.16 -22.29
C ASN A 2 -15.57 12.00 -20.81
N SER A 3 -15.56 10.75 -20.30
CA SER A 3 -15.67 10.51 -18.87
C SER A 3 -14.43 11.06 -18.18
N THR A 4 -14.59 11.72 -17.05
CA THR A 4 -13.48 12.17 -16.21
C THR A 4 -12.59 10.96 -15.86
N PRO A 5 -11.26 11.05 -16.02
CA PRO A 5 -10.37 9.96 -15.65
C PRO A 5 -10.57 9.59 -14.18
N LYS A 6 -10.58 8.29 -13.90
CA LYS A 6 -10.75 7.75 -12.54
C LYS A 6 -9.57 6.89 -12.15
N ALA A 7 -9.33 6.78 -10.86
CA ALA A 7 -8.31 5.91 -10.31
C ALA A 7 -8.86 5.04 -9.16
N VAL A 8 -8.27 3.87 -8.97
CA VAL A 8 -8.48 3.02 -7.80
C VAL A 8 -7.15 2.74 -7.12
N VAL A 9 -7.13 2.78 -5.80
CA VAL A 9 -5.94 2.51 -4.98
C VAL A 9 -6.11 1.21 -4.23
N ILE A 10 -5.14 0.31 -4.30
CA ILE A 10 -5.02 -0.84 -3.39
C ILE A 10 -4.63 -0.29 -2.02
N PHE A 11 -5.55 -0.37 -1.06
CA PHE A 11 -5.48 0.41 0.16
C PHE A 11 -5.53 -0.44 1.42
N SER A 12 -4.49 -0.37 2.23
CA SER A 12 -4.37 -1.08 3.50
C SER A 12 -4.46 -0.17 4.74
N GLY A 13 -4.51 1.16 4.57
CA GLY A 13 -4.44 2.11 5.69
C GLY A 13 -3.03 2.28 6.28
N GLY A 14 -2.01 1.66 5.69
CA GLY A 14 -0.60 1.86 6.02
C GLY A 14 0.00 3.09 5.35
N GLN A 15 1.22 3.48 5.77
CA GLN A 15 1.94 4.65 5.26
C GLN A 15 1.98 4.69 3.73
N ASP A 16 2.40 3.60 3.09
CA ASP A 16 2.68 3.57 1.66
C ASP A 16 1.40 3.70 0.83
N SER A 17 0.38 2.90 1.15
CA SER A 17 -0.91 2.97 0.45
C SER A 17 -1.63 4.30 0.67
N THR A 18 -1.46 4.92 1.85
CA THR A 18 -2.03 6.25 2.12
C THR A 18 -1.28 7.33 1.36
N THR A 19 0.04 7.25 1.21
CA THR A 19 0.81 8.16 0.35
C THR A 19 0.34 8.06 -1.10
N CYS A 20 0.12 6.83 -1.61
CA CYS A 20 -0.45 6.62 -2.95
C CYS A 20 -1.86 7.20 -3.08
N LEU A 21 -2.69 7.09 -2.02
CA LEU A 21 -4.04 7.65 -2.01
C LEU A 21 -4.01 9.17 -2.12
N PHE A 22 -3.17 9.86 -1.34
CA PHE A 22 -3.03 11.32 -1.44
C PHE A 22 -2.52 11.75 -2.82
N GLN A 23 -1.60 11.00 -3.42
CA GLN A 23 -1.15 11.28 -4.79
C GLN A 23 -2.28 11.09 -5.82
N ALA A 24 -3.08 10.04 -5.69
CA ALA A 24 -4.22 9.82 -6.56
C ALA A 24 -5.27 10.93 -6.39
N ILE A 25 -5.57 11.35 -5.16
CA ILE A 25 -6.51 12.46 -4.88
C ILE A 25 -6.00 13.77 -5.49
N GLN A 26 -4.71 14.07 -5.38
CA GLN A 26 -4.13 15.29 -5.96
C GLN A 26 -4.24 15.30 -7.49
N GLU A 27 -4.10 14.14 -8.14
CA GLU A 27 -4.09 14.03 -9.60
C GLU A 27 -5.49 13.95 -10.22
N PHE A 28 -6.42 13.25 -9.57
CA PHE A 28 -7.73 12.92 -10.12
C PHE A 28 -8.91 13.66 -9.46
N GLY A 29 -8.70 14.26 -8.29
CA GLY A 29 -9.77 14.75 -7.42
C GLY A 29 -10.40 13.63 -6.59
N VAL A 30 -10.81 13.93 -5.36
CA VAL A 30 -11.33 12.94 -4.41
C VAL A 30 -12.56 12.19 -4.95
N GLU A 31 -13.41 12.87 -5.70
CA GLU A 31 -14.64 12.34 -6.29
C GLU A 31 -14.38 11.31 -7.41
N ASN A 32 -13.16 11.27 -7.94
CA ASN A 32 -12.74 10.37 -9.03
C ASN A 32 -11.79 9.27 -8.53
N VAL A 33 -11.57 9.17 -7.21
CA VAL A 33 -10.71 8.17 -6.60
C VAL A 33 -11.54 7.21 -5.75
N GLU A 34 -11.34 5.92 -5.96
CA GLU A 34 -11.91 4.87 -5.12
C GLU A 34 -10.79 4.04 -4.49
N VAL A 35 -11.08 3.36 -3.38
CA VAL A 35 -10.12 2.44 -2.75
C VAL A 35 -10.68 1.04 -2.64
N VAL A 36 -9.82 0.05 -2.83
CA VAL A 36 -10.11 -1.37 -2.58
C VAL A 36 -9.23 -1.83 -1.43
N THR A 37 -9.87 -2.35 -0.40
CA THR A 37 -9.21 -2.89 0.80
C THR A 37 -9.49 -4.38 0.90
N PHE A 38 -8.46 -5.17 1.18
CA PHE A 38 -8.52 -6.63 1.22
C PHE A 38 -8.55 -7.17 2.65
N GLN A 39 -9.51 -8.02 2.92
CA GLN A 39 -9.52 -8.87 4.09
C GLN A 39 -9.02 -10.26 3.67
N TYR A 40 -7.75 -10.58 3.97
CA TYR A 40 -7.12 -11.85 3.60
C TYR A 40 -6.90 -12.78 4.80
N GLY A 41 -7.53 -12.43 5.93
CA GLY A 41 -7.41 -13.16 7.18
C GLY A 41 -6.16 -12.78 7.98
N GLN A 42 -5.68 -11.54 7.84
CA GLN A 42 -4.64 -10.95 8.69
C GLN A 42 -5.01 -11.07 10.17
N ARG A 43 -3.98 -11.22 11.01
CA ARG A 43 -4.13 -11.45 12.46
C ARG A 43 -4.86 -10.32 13.18
N HIS A 44 -4.67 -9.08 12.74
CA HIS A 44 -5.14 -7.89 13.46
C HIS A 44 -6.16 -7.11 12.63
N ALA A 45 -7.30 -6.83 13.26
CA ALA A 45 -8.36 -6.04 12.66
C ALA A 45 -8.00 -4.54 12.50
N ILE A 46 -7.03 -4.05 13.28
CA ILE A 46 -6.64 -2.65 13.33
C ILE A 46 -6.26 -2.07 11.96
N GLU A 47 -5.66 -2.87 11.05
CA GLU A 47 -5.36 -2.42 9.70
C GLU A 47 -6.64 -2.09 8.92
N LEU A 48 -7.65 -2.97 9.00
CA LEU A 48 -8.94 -2.77 8.34
C LEU A 48 -9.71 -1.60 8.95
N GLU A 49 -9.65 -1.46 10.27
CA GLU A 49 -10.29 -0.35 10.99
C GLU A 49 -9.67 0.99 10.58
N LYS A 50 -8.34 1.09 10.54
CA LYS A 50 -7.64 2.30 10.11
C LYS A 50 -7.90 2.60 8.62
N ALA A 51 -7.88 1.58 7.75
CA ALA A 51 -8.21 1.76 6.34
C ALA A 51 -9.63 2.31 6.16
N THR A 52 -10.59 1.76 6.88
CA THR A 52 -11.99 2.18 6.81
C THR A 52 -12.17 3.60 7.36
N TRP A 53 -11.52 3.90 8.48
CA TRP A 53 -11.56 5.22 9.08
C TRP A 53 -10.97 6.29 8.13
N ILE A 54 -9.78 6.04 7.56
CA ILE A 54 -9.12 6.97 6.63
C ILE A 54 -9.96 7.19 5.37
N ALA A 55 -10.49 6.13 4.76
CA ALA A 55 -11.32 6.25 3.57
C ALA A 55 -12.56 7.12 3.84
N LYS A 56 -13.21 6.93 5.00
CA LYS A 56 -14.36 7.72 5.43
C LYS A 56 -13.98 9.18 5.70
N ASP A 57 -12.88 9.42 6.40
CA ASP A 57 -12.41 10.75 6.78
C ASP A 57 -12.04 11.59 5.55
N LEU A 58 -11.39 10.97 4.55
CA LEU A 58 -11.05 11.62 3.27
C LEU A 58 -12.23 11.68 2.29
N GLY A 59 -13.37 11.10 2.60
CA GLY A 59 -14.54 11.08 1.72
C GLY A 59 -14.38 10.22 0.47
N VAL A 60 -13.52 9.19 0.52
CA VAL A 60 -13.23 8.29 -0.62
C VAL A 60 -14.10 7.05 -0.52
N LYS A 61 -14.71 6.65 -1.63
CA LYS A 61 -15.50 5.41 -1.71
C LYS A 61 -14.61 4.19 -1.51
N GLN A 62 -14.90 3.37 -0.51
CA GLN A 62 -14.19 2.13 -0.21
C GLN A 62 -15.00 0.90 -0.59
N THR A 63 -14.32 -0.07 -1.21
CA THR A 63 -14.84 -1.43 -1.40
C THR A 63 -13.97 -2.42 -0.64
N LEU A 64 -14.59 -3.22 0.23
CA LEU A 64 -13.93 -4.32 0.95
C LEU A 64 -14.09 -5.61 0.15
N ILE A 65 -12.99 -6.30 -0.09
CA ILE A 65 -12.97 -7.60 -0.78
C ILE A 65 -12.42 -8.66 0.18
N ASP A 66 -13.24 -9.67 0.45
CA ASP A 66 -12.81 -10.83 1.24
C ASP A 66 -12.04 -11.81 0.36
N THR A 67 -10.78 -12.00 0.70
CA THR A 67 -9.85 -12.96 0.09
C THR A 67 -9.34 -13.97 1.11
N SER A 68 -10.04 -14.14 2.24
CA SER A 68 -9.64 -15.01 3.35
C SER A 68 -9.53 -16.49 2.95
N VAL A 69 -10.10 -16.88 1.82
CA VAL A 69 -9.94 -18.22 1.22
C VAL A 69 -8.46 -18.60 1.03
N ILE A 70 -7.55 -17.62 0.90
CA ILE A 70 -6.11 -17.89 0.78
C ILE A 70 -5.56 -18.63 2.02
N LYS A 71 -6.18 -18.50 3.19
CA LYS A 71 -5.81 -19.26 4.40
C LYS A 71 -5.97 -20.78 4.26
N ALA A 72 -6.82 -21.22 3.35
CA ALA A 72 -7.02 -22.66 3.12
C ALA A 72 -5.83 -23.30 2.40
N ILE A 73 -4.98 -22.52 1.75
CA ILE A 73 -3.90 -23.00 0.89
C ILE A 73 -2.52 -22.47 1.26
N THR A 74 -2.41 -21.50 2.17
CA THR A 74 -1.15 -20.95 2.65
C THR A 74 -1.23 -20.59 4.12
N SER A 75 -0.07 -20.59 4.79
CA SER A 75 0.09 -20.27 6.20
C SER A 75 1.40 -19.51 6.41
N ASN A 76 1.35 -18.40 7.15
CA ASN A 76 2.51 -17.53 7.41
C ASN A 76 2.32 -16.69 8.66
N ALA A 77 3.37 -15.96 9.08
CA ALA A 77 3.35 -15.17 10.32
C ALA A 77 2.39 -13.95 10.30
N MET A 78 1.87 -13.55 9.15
CA MET A 78 0.85 -12.50 9.06
C MET A 78 -0.57 -13.02 9.31
N MET A 79 -0.78 -14.32 9.19
CA MET A 79 -2.09 -14.98 9.34
C MET A 79 -2.20 -15.78 10.64
N GLU A 80 -1.07 -16.24 11.19
CA GLU A 80 -1.00 -17.10 12.37
C GLU A 80 -0.08 -16.53 13.44
N GLU A 81 -0.23 -17.01 14.69
CA GLU A 81 0.69 -16.69 15.76
C GLU A 81 2.03 -17.43 15.59
N ARG A 82 2.95 -16.76 14.92
CA ARG A 82 4.34 -17.22 14.74
C ARG A 82 5.30 -16.07 14.99
N GLU A 83 6.51 -16.41 15.42
CA GLU A 83 7.60 -15.44 15.48
C GLU A 83 7.94 -14.93 14.08
N ILE A 84 8.12 -13.62 13.95
CA ILE A 84 8.54 -12.99 12.69
C ILE A 84 10.03 -13.17 12.52
N LYS A 85 10.46 -13.89 11.48
CA LYS A 85 11.87 -14.16 11.18
C LYS A 85 12.14 -14.27 9.69
N GLN A 86 13.41 -14.16 9.33
CA GLN A 86 13.86 -14.43 7.97
C GLN A 86 13.90 -15.94 7.74
N GLU A 87 13.29 -16.40 6.64
CA GLU A 87 13.34 -17.79 6.18
C GLU A 87 13.95 -17.84 4.77
N GLY A 88 15.22 -18.22 4.69
CA GLY A 88 15.97 -18.16 3.44
C GLY A 88 16.10 -16.72 2.92
N ASN A 89 15.68 -16.50 1.67
CA ASN A 89 15.74 -15.19 1.02
C ASN A 89 14.50 -14.31 1.26
N THR A 90 13.47 -14.84 1.91
CA THR A 90 12.18 -14.16 2.10
C THR A 90 11.76 -14.26 3.57
N PRO A 91 11.25 -13.21 4.20
CA PRO A 91 10.74 -13.29 5.56
C PRO A 91 9.45 -14.13 5.60
N ASN A 92 9.19 -14.80 6.74
CA ASN A 92 7.99 -15.61 6.92
C ASN A 92 6.68 -14.81 7.07
N THR A 93 6.75 -13.51 6.91
CA THR A 93 5.61 -12.61 6.73
C THR A 93 5.16 -12.52 5.26
N PHE A 94 5.91 -13.11 4.34
CA PHE A 94 5.53 -13.18 2.93
C PHE A 94 4.33 -14.13 2.76
N VAL A 95 3.32 -13.66 2.06
CA VAL A 95 2.14 -14.44 1.66
C VAL A 95 2.22 -14.71 0.17
N ASP A 96 2.53 -15.95 -0.20
CA ASP A 96 2.72 -16.34 -1.59
C ASP A 96 1.53 -15.93 -2.47
N GLY A 97 1.81 -15.16 -3.52
CA GLY A 97 0.83 -14.72 -4.50
C GLY A 97 -0.16 -13.66 -4.01
N ARG A 98 -0.02 -13.12 -2.81
CA ARG A 98 -0.98 -12.13 -2.26
C ARG A 98 -1.13 -10.90 -3.13
N ASN A 99 -0.02 -10.28 -3.55
CA ASN A 99 -0.09 -9.07 -4.39
C ASN A 99 -0.61 -9.39 -5.80
N ALA A 100 -0.38 -10.62 -6.32
CA ALA A 100 -0.97 -11.05 -7.58
C ALA A 100 -2.50 -11.13 -7.47
N LEU A 101 -3.04 -11.70 -6.38
CA LEU A 101 -4.48 -11.73 -6.12
C LEU A 101 -5.06 -10.33 -5.95
N PHE A 102 -4.39 -9.47 -5.20
CA PHE A 102 -4.86 -8.09 -4.99
C PHE A 102 -4.93 -7.31 -6.30
N LEU A 103 -3.92 -7.42 -7.15
CA LEU A 103 -3.92 -6.79 -8.47
C LEU A 103 -5.02 -7.37 -9.37
N LEU A 104 -5.21 -8.70 -9.37
CA LEU A 104 -6.25 -9.34 -10.17
C LEU A 104 -7.66 -8.89 -9.75
N TYR A 105 -7.98 -8.96 -8.46
CA TYR A 105 -9.31 -8.55 -7.97
C TYR A 105 -9.54 -7.04 -8.15
N THR A 106 -8.51 -6.22 -7.95
CA THR A 106 -8.62 -4.79 -8.20
C THR A 106 -8.86 -4.48 -9.67
N ALA A 107 -8.21 -5.21 -10.59
CA ALA A 107 -8.42 -5.05 -12.03
C ALA A 107 -9.84 -5.47 -12.45
N ILE A 108 -10.36 -6.56 -11.90
CA ILE A 108 -11.76 -6.98 -12.14
C ILE A 108 -12.73 -5.89 -11.67
N TYR A 109 -12.52 -5.37 -10.46
CA TYR A 109 -13.29 -4.26 -9.91
C TYR A 109 -13.20 -3.02 -10.80
N ALA A 110 -11.99 -2.58 -11.12
CA ALA A 110 -11.69 -1.40 -11.92
C ALA A 110 -12.37 -1.44 -13.29
N LYS A 111 -12.27 -2.58 -13.99
CA LYS A 111 -12.96 -2.78 -15.28
C LYS A 111 -14.47 -2.61 -15.14
N GLY A 112 -15.08 -3.18 -14.10
CA GLY A 112 -16.50 -3.05 -13.82
C GLY A 112 -16.95 -1.61 -13.56
N GLN A 113 -16.06 -0.74 -13.06
CA GLN A 113 -16.30 0.68 -12.81
C GLN A 113 -15.82 1.59 -13.95
N GLY A 114 -15.26 1.03 -15.04
CA GLY A 114 -14.67 1.82 -16.13
C GLY A 114 -13.38 2.55 -15.75
N ILE A 115 -12.66 2.07 -14.72
CA ILE A 115 -11.41 2.63 -14.22
C ILE A 115 -10.22 1.96 -14.92
N GLN A 116 -9.27 2.75 -15.42
CA GLN A 116 -8.05 2.25 -16.06
C GLN A 116 -6.83 2.36 -15.15
N THR A 117 -6.78 3.36 -14.26
CA THR A 117 -5.60 3.61 -13.43
C THR A 117 -5.72 2.91 -12.08
N ILE A 118 -4.74 2.06 -11.76
CA ILE A 118 -4.64 1.35 -10.49
C ILE A 118 -3.36 1.81 -9.78
N PHE A 119 -3.47 2.29 -8.55
CA PHE A 119 -2.31 2.61 -7.72
C PHE A 119 -2.05 1.48 -6.73
N THR A 120 -0.78 1.15 -6.53
CA THR A 120 -0.32 0.26 -5.46
C THR A 120 0.95 0.79 -4.81
N GLY A 121 1.05 0.66 -3.49
CA GLY A 121 2.16 1.13 -2.68
C GLY A 121 3.32 0.14 -2.56
N VAL A 122 3.46 -0.81 -3.48
CA VAL A 122 4.60 -1.72 -3.50
C VAL A 122 5.90 -0.97 -3.81
N CYS A 123 7.00 -1.43 -3.22
CA CYS A 123 8.30 -0.78 -3.31
C CYS A 123 9.39 -1.86 -3.37
N GLU A 124 10.32 -1.74 -4.29
CA GLU A 124 11.44 -2.67 -4.46
C GLU A 124 12.63 -2.33 -3.56
N THR A 125 12.79 -1.06 -3.19
CA THR A 125 13.90 -0.57 -2.36
C THR A 125 13.73 -0.81 -0.87
N ASP A 126 12.50 -1.04 -0.43
CA ASP A 126 12.17 -1.33 0.98
C ASP A 126 12.48 -2.78 1.32
N PHE A 127 13.64 -3.18 1.30
CA PHE A 127 14.29 -4.45 1.63
C PHE A 127 13.42 -5.53 2.34
N SER A 128 12.12 -5.58 2.00
CA SER A 128 11.20 -6.61 2.51
C SER A 128 11.50 -8.00 1.91
N GLY A 129 12.28 -8.04 0.82
CA GLY A 129 12.61 -9.26 0.12
C GLY A 129 11.43 -9.93 -0.62
N TYR A 130 10.29 -9.26 -0.69
CA TYR A 130 9.09 -9.81 -1.33
C TYR A 130 9.22 -9.80 -2.85
N PRO A 131 9.21 -10.97 -3.52
CA PRO A 131 9.34 -11.04 -4.98
C PRO A 131 8.18 -10.35 -5.70
N ASP A 132 7.00 -10.31 -5.10
CA ASP A 132 5.78 -9.70 -5.63
C ASP A 132 5.66 -8.18 -5.33
N CYS A 133 6.74 -7.55 -4.86
CA CYS A 133 6.89 -6.10 -4.76
C CYS A 133 7.84 -5.52 -5.82
N ARG A 134 8.47 -6.36 -6.65
CA ARG A 134 9.44 -5.93 -7.66
C ARG A 134 8.76 -5.28 -8.87
N ASP A 135 9.44 -4.31 -9.48
CA ASP A 135 8.96 -3.62 -10.68
C ASP A 135 8.65 -4.58 -11.84
N VAL A 136 9.54 -5.56 -12.07
CA VAL A 136 9.32 -6.58 -13.12
C VAL A 136 8.05 -7.40 -12.88
N PHE A 137 7.72 -7.71 -11.63
CA PHE A 137 6.47 -8.40 -11.29
C PHE A 137 5.25 -7.54 -11.63
N VAL A 138 5.23 -6.28 -11.20
CA VAL A 138 4.10 -5.38 -11.48
C VAL A 138 3.91 -5.15 -12.97
N LYS A 139 4.99 -4.95 -13.72
CA LYS A 139 4.94 -4.84 -15.19
C LYS A 139 4.38 -6.09 -15.85
N SER A 140 4.82 -7.27 -15.42
CA SER A 140 4.29 -8.55 -15.92
C SER A 140 2.78 -8.69 -15.62
N MET A 141 2.36 -8.34 -14.41
CA MET A 141 0.95 -8.33 -14.03
C MET A 141 0.14 -7.35 -14.87
N ASN A 142 0.65 -6.15 -15.13
CA ASN A 142 -0.03 -5.18 -15.98
C ASN A 142 -0.29 -5.74 -17.39
N VAL A 143 0.72 -6.36 -18.01
CA VAL A 143 0.57 -7.03 -19.31
C VAL A 143 -0.43 -8.19 -19.23
N THR A 144 -0.29 -9.03 -18.22
CA THR A 144 -1.17 -10.20 -18.03
C THR A 144 -2.64 -9.81 -17.90
N LEU A 145 -2.92 -8.79 -17.07
CA LEU A 145 -4.29 -8.33 -16.81
C LEU A 145 -4.89 -7.65 -18.05
N ASN A 146 -4.08 -6.88 -18.80
CA ASN A 146 -4.52 -6.26 -20.05
C ASN A 146 -4.92 -7.31 -21.08
N LEU A 147 -4.09 -8.34 -21.27
CA LEU A 147 -4.37 -9.46 -22.18
C LEU A 147 -5.55 -10.31 -21.71
N ALA A 148 -5.59 -10.66 -20.41
CA ALA A 148 -6.62 -11.52 -19.85
C ALA A 148 -8.02 -10.90 -19.90
N MET A 149 -8.11 -9.55 -19.86
CA MET A 149 -9.39 -8.87 -19.77
C MET A 149 -9.72 -8.01 -21.01
N ASP A 150 -8.85 -7.99 -22.03
CA ASP A 150 -8.97 -7.10 -23.18
C ASP A 150 -9.29 -5.67 -22.76
N TYR A 151 -8.40 -5.11 -21.92
CA TYR A 151 -8.58 -3.79 -21.31
C TYR A 151 -7.23 -3.08 -21.15
N ASN A 152 -7.24 -1.75 -21.00
CA ASN A 152 -6.02 -0.95 -20.90
C ASN A 152 -5.82 -0.45 -19.48
N PHE A 153 -5.40 -1.34 -18.58
CA PHE A 153 -4.98 -0.93 -17.25
C PHE A 153 -3.60 -0.26 -17.28
N ASN A 154 -3.45 0.74 -16.44
CA ASN A 154 -2.20 1.38 -16.11
C ASN A 154 -1.94 1.21 -14.61
N ILE A 155 -1.12 0.22 -14.24
CA ILE A 155 -0.75 -0.01 -12.84
C ILE A 155 0.41 0.94 -12.49
N ARG A 156 0.17 1.82 -11.55
CA ARG A 156 1.11 2.85 -11.09
C ARG A 156 1.67 2.50 -9.73
N THR A 157 2.99 2.62 -9.63
CA THR A 157 3.77 2.30 -8.43
C THR A 157 4.64 3.50 -8.04
N PRO A 158 4.05 4.59 -7.52
CA PRO A 158 4.79 5.83 -7.29
C PRO A 158 5.96 5.66 -6.31
N LEU A 159 5.94 4.63 -5.49
CA LEU A 159 6.95 4.38 -4.47
C LEU A 159 8.03 3.38 -4.90
N MET A 160 7.95 2.81 -6.10
CA MET A 160 8.74 1.64 -6.54
C MET A 160 10.22 1.75 -6.23
N TYR A 161 10.80 2.91 -6.44
CA TYR A 161 12.23 3.15 -6.27
C TYR A 161 12.56 4.15 -5.15
N LEU A 162 11.58 4.50 -4.31
CA LEU A 162 11.77 5.41 -3.20
C LEU A 162 12.25 4.65 -1.96
N THR A 163 13.21 5.23 -1.25
CA THR A 163 13.53 4.81 0.12
C THR A 163 12.42 5.26 1.08
N LYS A 164 12.35 4.69 2.27
CA LYS A 164 11.34 5.07 3.26
C LYS A 164 11.45 6.56 3.65
N LYS A 165 12.66 7.12 3.67
CA LYS A 165 12.89 8.57 3.81
C LYS A 165 12.21 9.35 2.67
N GLN A 166 12.43 8.93 1.42
CA GLN A 166 11.83 9.60 0.25
C GLN A 166 10.31 9.43 0.19
N THR A 167 9.77 8.35 0.76
CA THR A 167 8.31 8.20 0.91
C THR A 167 7.77 9.25 1.89
N TRP A 168 8.46 9.54 2.98
CA TRP A 168 8.09 10.63 3.89
C TRP A 168 8.23 12.01 3.24
N GLU A 169 9.27 12.22 2.45
CA GLU A 169 9.45 13.45 1.67
C GLU A 169 8.30 13.65 0.67
N LEU A 170 7.88 12.57 -0.03
CA LEU A 170 6.74 12.61 -0.93
C LEU A 170 5.44 12.94 -0.17
N ALA A 171 5.22 12.32 0.98
CA ALA A 171 4.07 12.62 1.83
C ALA A 171 4.02 14.11 2.23
N ASP A 172 5.17 14.72 2.52
CA ASP A 172 5.26 16.15 2.85
C ASP A 172 4.97 17.04 1.62
N LYS A 173 5.52 16.69 0.46
CA LYS A 173 5.23 17.38 -0.81
C LYS A 173 3.75 17.34 -1.19
N LEU A 174 3.05 16.27 -0.81
CA LEU A 174 1.61 16.11 -1.00
C LEU A 174 0.77 16.83 0.07
N GLY A 175 1.41 17.50 1.06
CA GLY A 175 0.73 18.13 2.20
C GLY A 175 0.10 17.12 3.18
N ALA A 176 0.50 15.86 3.12
CA ALA A 176 -0.09 14.75 3.87
C ALA A 176 0.80 14.23 5.02
N PHE A 177 1.95 14.85 5.28
CA PHE A 177 2.93 14.35 6.23
C PHE A 177 2.35 14.10 7.63
N ASP A 178 1.74 15.11 8.23
CA ASP A 178 1.19 14.99 9.58
C ASP A 178 0.01 14.02 9.63
N TYR A 179 -0.83 14.04 8.61
CA TYR A 179 -1.95 13.11 8.48
C TYR A 179 -1.48 11.65 8.45
N ILE A 180 -0.52 11.32 7.58
CA ILE A 180 0.02 9.97 7.44
C ILE A 180 0.73 9.54 8.73
N ARG A 181 1.47 10.46 9.36
CA ARG A 181 2.17 10.18 10.61
C ARG A 181 1.22 9.79 11.74
N GLN A 182 0.08 10.48 11.85
CA GLN A 182 -0.85 10.36 12.97
C GLN A 182 -1.89 9.25 12.77
N HIS A 183 -2.35 9.02 11.55
CA HIS A 183 -3.54 8.20 11.30
C HIS A 183 -3.27 6.83 10.67
N THR A 184 -2.07 6.60 10.11
CA THR A 184 -1.76 5.32 9.47
C THR A 184 -1.21 4.27 10.44
N HIS A 185 -1.53 3.00 10.18
CA HIS A 185 -1.03 1.87 10.94
C HIS A 185 -0.12 0.99 10.07
N THR A 186 1.02 0.56 10.61
CA THR A 186 2.03 -0.22 9.87
C THR A 186 2.56 -1.42 10.68
N CYS A 187 2.20 -1.53 11.95
CA CYS A 187 2.73 -2.54 12.86
C CYS A 187 2.23 -3.95 12.55
N TYR A 188 3.14 -4.87 12.25
CA TYR A 188 2.79 -6.29 12.01
C TYR A 188 2.22 -7.01 13.24
N LEU A 189 2.46 -6.48 14.44
CA LEU A 189 1.95 -7.04 15.70
C LEU A 189 0.62 -6.41 16.15
N GLY A 190 0.03 -5.53 15.34
CA GLY A 190 -1.25 -4.90 15.64
C GLY A 190 -1.22 -3.94 16.84
N VAL A 191 -0.04 -3.50 17.29
CA VAL A 191 0.09 -2.57 18.40
C VAL A 191 -0.24 -1.16 17.94
N GLU A 192 -1.22 -0.51 18.56
CA GLU A 192 -1.57 0.88 18.26
C GLU A 192 -0.37 1.79 18.57
N GLY A 193 -0.08 2.73 17.65
CA GLY A 193 1.12 3.56 17.73
C GLY A 193 2.41 2.88 17.26
N GLY A 194 2.41 1.55 17.12
CA GLY A 194 3.57 0.75 16.71
C GLY A 194 4.26 0.05 17.88
N CYS A 195 4.84 -1.13 17.61
CA CYS A 195 5.62 -1.88 18.61
C CYS A 195 7.10 -1.45 18.67
N HIS A 196 7.57 -0.64 17.72
CA HIS A 196 8.97 -0.18 17.57
C HIS A 196 10.01 -1.28 17.35
N THR A 197 9.59 -2.55 17.26
CA THR A 197 10.50 -3.72 17.18
C THR A 197 10.29 -4.57 15.92
N CYS A 198 9.08 -4.63 15.36
CA CYS A 198 8.87 -5.37 14.12
C CYS A 198 9.54 -4.67 12.94
N PRO A 199 9.93 -5.42 11.90
CA PRO A 199 10.64 -4.85 10.74
C PRO A 199 9.96 -3.62 10.12
N SER A 200 8.64 -3.65 10.05
CA SER A 200 7.85 -2.53 9.47
C SER A 200 7.90 -1.27 10.34
N CYS A 201 7.79 -1.39 11.66
CA CYS A 201 7.93 -0.24 12.57
C CYS A 201 9.34 0.35 12.53
N VAL A 202 10.37 -0.50 12.58
CA VAL A 202 11.78 -0.08 12.53
C VAL A 202 12.08 0.67 11.23
N LEU A 203 11.63 0.14 10.09
CA LEU A 203 11.85 0.76 8.79
C LEU A 203 11.13 2.12 8.68
N ARG A 204 9.86 2.18 9.11
CA ARG A 204 9.07 3.41 9.13
C ARG A 204 9.73 4.50 9.98
N GLU A 205 10.14 4.16 11.20
CA GLU A 205 10.75 5.08 12.15
C GLU A 205 12.12 5.57 11.67
N LYS A 206 12.95 4.66 11.14
CA LYS A 206 14.25 5.02 10.54
C LYS A 206 14.07 6.05 9.43
N GLY A 207 13.19 5.79 8.47
CA GLY A 207 12.93 6.71 7.37
C GLY A 207 12.38 8.06 7.82
N LEU A 208 11.53 8.07 8.86
CA LEU A 208 11.01 9.30 9.46
C LEU A 208 12.14 10.13 10.09
N ASN A 209 12.99 9.50 10.88
CA ASN A 209 14.09 10.19 11.57
C ASN A 209 15.12 10.75 10.57
N GLU A 210 15.46 10.00 9.53
CA GLU A 210 16.31 10.47 8.44
C GLU A 210 15.71 11.70 7.76
N TYR A 211 14.42 11.66 7.43
CA TYR A 211 13.72 12.79 6.80
C TYR A 211 13.71 14.03 7.69
N LEU A 212 13.33 13.90 8.96
CA LEU A 212 13.25 15.02 9.90
C LEU A 212 14.62 15.67 10.16
N SER A 213 15.68 14.86 10.21
CA SER A 213 17.06 15.35 10.39
C SER A 213 17.51 16.24 9.23
N GLU A 214 17.21 15.85 7.99
CA GLU A 214 17.53 16.67 6.81
C GLU A 214 16.68 17.94 6.74
N LYS A 215 15.37 17.84 7.02
CA LYS A 215 14.46 18.99 7.02
C LYS A 215 14.93 20.08 8.01
N THR A 216 15.39 19.65 9.19
CA THR A 216 15.91 20.57 10.22
C THR A 216 17.26 21.18 9.81
N SER A 217 18.11 20.42 9.14
CA SER A 217 19.43 20.90 8.69
C SER A 217 19.31 21.88 7.52
N GLY A 218 18.34 21.67 6.62
CA GLY A 218 18.07 22.57 5.49
C GLY A 218 17.52 23.93 5.93
N GLN A 219 16.79 23.99 7.04
CA GLN A 219 16.26 25.25 7.59
C GLN A 219 17.31 26.11 8.31
N LYS A 220 18.46 25.54 8.69
CA LYS A 220 19.57 26.27 9.32
C LYS A 220 20.50 26.96 8.34
N ASN A 221 20.36 26.67 7.04
CA ASN A 221 21.24 27.21 6.00
C ASN A 221 20.54 28.25 5.09
N VAL A 222 19.38 28.75 5.48
CA VAL A 222 18.65 29.86 4.87
C VAL A 222 18.53 30.98 5.92
#